data_01271dd93af51345559b3cacb10d96cf
#
_entry.id   01271dd93af51345559b3cacb10d96cf
#
_cell.length_a   1.000
_cell.length_b   1.000
_cell.length_c   1.000
_cell.angle_alpha   90.00
_cell.angle_beta   90.00
_cell.angle_gamma   90.00
#
_symmetry.space_group_name_H-M   'P 1'
#
loop_
_entity.id
_entity.type
_entity.pdbx_description
1 polymer ?
#
loop_
_entity_poly.entity_id
_entity_poly.type
_entity_poly.pdbx_seq_one_letter_code
_entity_poly.pdbx_strand_id
1 'polypeptide(L)'
;QDFFNGNKACFCNMFIMKKEIFFDYCSWMFPILEEFDRNTDYSTYSKEALRTPGHLSERLLNIYLMHHKRIGSNWKFKELQCVHFTNPEPAEELEPLDVFDKPIVPVVFAADDNYVPQLTTTVYSAMKNADPSYFYDVVVLQRNIAWDKQERLRDFFKQFPNMSLRFTNVERELSGHDLSTNNAHISIETYYRFLIQKLLPFYDKVLYLDSDIVINGDIAKLYNTDLQGKLLGAIRDIDFLANLNVKHGKRMGYAKNVLKM
;
A
#
# COMPACT_ATOMS: atom_id res chain seq x y z
N GLN A 1 29.94 8.99 26.37
CA GLN A 1 30.60 7.75 25.88
C GLN A 1 29.79 6.51 26.24
N ASP A 2 29.24 6.41 27.47
CA ASP A 2 28.49 5.23 27.94
C ASP A 2 27.23 4.94 27.12
N PHE A 3 26.57 5.98 26.60
CA PHE A 3 25.41 5.81 25.70
C PHE A 3 25.81 5.18 24.35
N PHE A 4 26.90 5.64 23.75
CA PHE A 4 27.35 5.14 22.45
C PHE A 4 27.96 3.74 22.50
N ASN A 5 28.42 3.33 23.68
CA ASN A 5 28.95 1.99 23.93
C ASN A 5 27.90 1.02 24.51
N GLY A 6 26.71 1.52 24.83
CA GLY A 6 25.61 0.74 25.36
C GLY A 6 24.78 0.05 24.27
N ASN A 7 24.09 -1.01 24.64
CA ASN A 7 23.17 -1.76 23.78
C ASN A 7 21.69 -1.45 24.06
N LYS A 8 21.39 -0.38 24.81
CA LYS A 8 20.03 0.02 25.18
C LYS A 8 19.78 1.47 24.80
N ALA A 9 18.69 1.72 24.10
CA ALA A 9 18.23 3.05 23.76
C ALA A 9 16.69 3.11 23.78
N CYS A 10 16.13 4.27 24.13
CA CYS A 10 14.71 4.56 23.98
C CYS A 10 14.53 5.24 22.63
N PHE A 11 13.82 4.59 21.72
CA PHE A 11 13.55 5.10 20.37
C PHE A 11 12.14 5.67 20.25
N CYS A 12 11.88 6.35 19.14
CA CYS A 12 10.59 6.83 18.71
C CYS A 12 9.95 7.92 19.57
N ASN A 13 10.72 8.65 20.39
CA ASN A 13 10.18 9.72 21.28
C ASN A 13 8.93 9.31 22.07
N MET A 14 8.79 8.01 22.40
CA MET A 14 7.66 7.50 23.16
C MET A 14 7.97 7.52 24.65
N PHE A 15 7.28 8.37 25.39
CA PHE A 15 7.47 8.49 26.82
C PHE A 15 6.19 8.96 27.53
N ILE A 16 6.09 8.63 28.81
CA ILE A 16 5.15 9.19 29.76
C ILE A 16 5.97 9.86 30.83
N MET A 17 5.85 11.16 30.98
CA MET A 17 6.57 11.90 32.02
C MET A 17 5.69 12.98 32.65
N LYS A 18 6.11 13.42 33.85
CA LYS A 18 5.42 14.53 34.52
C LYS A 18 5.54 15.81 33.71
N LYS A 19 4.54 16.67 33.80
CA LYS A 19 4.45 17.92 33.05
C LYS A 19 5.71 18.80 33.23
N GLU A 20 6.18 18.92 34.46
CA GLU A 20 7.36 19.71 34.79
C GLU A 20 8.63 19.18 34.09
N ILE A 21 8.81 17.85 34.11
CA ILE A 21 9.92 17.16 33.45
C ILE A 21 9.83 17.33 31.92
N PHE A 22 8.62 17.26 31.38
CA PHE A 22 8.39 17.45 29.96
C PHE A 22 8.78 18.87 29.51
N PHE A 23 8.37 19.90 30.25
CA PHE A 23 8.75 21.27 29.92
C PHE A 23 10.25 21.52 30.06
N ASP A 24 10.88 20.96 31.09
CA ASP A 24 12.33 21.04 31.26
C ASP A 24 13.06 20.38 30.09
N TYR A 25 12.63 19.16 29.71
CA TYR A 25 13.16 18.47 28.53
C TYR A 25 12.99 19.29 27.25
N CYS A 26 11.81 19.84 26.98
CA CYS A 26 11.55 20.66 25.82
C CYS A 26 12.41 21.93 25.79
N SER A 27 12.53 22.60 26.93
CA SER A 27 13.34 23.80 27.07
C SER A 27 14.84 23.56 26.81
N TRP A 28 15.30 22.35 27.10
CA TRP A 28 16.67 21.94 26.82
C TRP A 28 16.84 21.46 25.37
N MET A 29 15.90 20.70 24.85
CA MET A 29 16.01 20.02 23.53
C MET A 29 15.80 20.99 22.36
N PHE A 30 14.76 21.84 22.41
CA PHE A 30 14.41 22.70 21.26
C PHE A 30 15.51 23.68 20.86
N PRO A 31 16.23 24.35 21.77
CA PRO A 31 17.35 25.20 21.36
C PRO A 31 18.46 24.45 20.61
N ILE A 32 18.70 23.17 20.96
CA ILE A 32 19.67 22.33 20.25
C ILE A 32 19.19 22.03 18.83
N LEU A 33 17.91 21.71 18.66
CA LEU A 33 17.34 21.43 17.33
C LEU A 33 17.30 22.70 16.48
N GLU A 34 16.95 23.85 17.06
CA GLU A 34 16.93 25.13 16.37
C GLU A 34 18.34 25.54 15.89
N GLU A 35 19.36 25.31 16.72
CA GLU A 35 20.75 25.58 16.34
C GLU A 35 21.22 24.63 15.24
N PHE A 36 20.83 23.35 15.31
CA PHE A 36 21.07 22.39 14.24
C PHE A 36 20.42 22.84 12.93
N ASP A 37 19.16 23.26 12.99
CA ASP A 37 18.39 23.70 11.83
C ASP A 37 18.99 24.95 11.16
N ARG A 38 19.42 25.94 11.97
CA ARG A 38 20.08 27.15 11.46
C ARG A 38 21.42 26.88 10.75
N ASN A 39 22.15 25.84 11.18
CA ASN A 39 23.46 25.51 10.65
C ASN A 39 23.46 24.40 9.59
N THR A 40 22.28 23.90 9.22
CA THR A 40 22.16 22.80 8.27
C THR A 40 21.65 23.30 6.91
N ASP A 41 22.41 23.01 5.86
CA ASP A 41 21.96 23.24 4.49
C ASP A 41 21.18 22.01 3.99
N TYR A 42 19.87 22.16 3.84
CA TYR A 42 18.98 21.12 3.38
C TYR A 42 18.85 21.00 1.86
N SER A 43 19.52 21.85 1.09
CA SER A 43 19.36 21.93 -0.37
C SER A 43 19.69 20.62 -1.10
N THR A 44 20.52 19.77 -0.50
CA THR A 44 20.94 18.46 -1.06
C THR A 44 20.27 17.26 -0.38
N TYR A 45 19.38 17.50 0.58
CA TYR A 45 18.77 16.42 1.37
C TYR A 45 17.67 15.69 0.58
N SER A 46 17.66 14.36 0.67
CA SER A 46 16.52 13.56 0.22
C SER A 46 15.31 13.80 1.10
N LYS A 47 14.13 13.40 0.62
CA LYS A 47 12.88 13.50 1.39
C LYS A 47 12.97 12.81 2.77
N GLU A 48 13.68 11.69 2.83
CA GLU A 48 13.93 10.96 4.08
C GLU A 48 14.91 11.71 4.99
N ALA A 49 15.95 12.31 4.41
CA ALA A 49 16.97 13.06 5.14
C ALA A 49 16.41 14.36 5.77
N LEU A 50 15.33 14.93 5.23
CA LEU A 50 14.63 16.07 5.86
C LEU A 50 14.05 15.73 7.24
N ARG A 51 13.92 14.43 7.59
CA ARG A 51 13.53 13.98 8.93
C ARG A 51 14.66 13.95 9.95
N THR A 52 15.88 14.35 9.57
CA THR A 52 17.06 14.33 10.48
C THR A 52 16.82 15.04 11.82
N PRO A 53 16.15 16.19 11.92
CA PRO A 53 15.83 16.80 13.23
C PRO A 53 14.98 15.88 14.13
N GLY A 54 14.01 15.15 13.54
CA GLY A 54 13.20 14.16 14.27
C GLY A 54 14.05 13.01 14.81
N HIS A 55 14.94 12.46 13.99
CA HIS A 55 15.87 11.39 14.42
C HIS A 55 16.89 11.88 15.47
N LEU A 56 17.29 13.16 15.38
CA LEU A 56 18.16 13.76 16.40
C LEU A 56 17.42 13.88 17.72
N SER A 57 16.15 14.31 17.73
CA SER A 57 15.33 14.42 18.94
C SER A 57 15.21 13.09 19.69
N GLU A 58 15.05 11.97 18.97
CA GLU A 58 15.02 10.63 19.59
C GLU A 58 16.31 10.28 20.34
N ARG A 59 17.46 10.71 19.80
CA ARG A 59 18.76 10.52 20.47
C ARG A 59 18.95 11.46 21.65
N LEU A 60 18.48 12.71 21.53
CA LEU A 60 18.55 13.70 22.62
C LEU A 60 17.75 13.25 23.84
N LEU A 61 16.60 12.58 23.68
CA LEU A 61 15.86 12.01 24.79
C LEU A 61 16.74 11.05 25.63
N ASN A 62 17.48 10.18 24.97
CA ASN A 62 18.38 9.24 25.65
C ASN A 62 19.48 9.96 26.43
N ILE A 63 20.07 11.00 25.85
CA ILE A 63 21.12 11.81 26.50
C ILE A 63 20.55 12.51 27.74
N TYR A 64 19.35 13.10 27.62
CA TYR A 64 18.66 13.76 28.72
C TYR A 64 18.38 12.81 29.89
N LEU A 65 17.80 11.62 29.59
CA LEU A 65 17.52 10.61 30.61
C LEU A 65 18.79 10.09 31.29
N MET A 66 19.85 9.85 30.52
CA MET A 66 21.15 9.42 31.07
C MET A 66 21.80 10.48 31.95
N HIS A 67 21.71 11.75 31.56
CA HIS A 67 22.20 12.85 32.38
C HIS A 67 21.52 12.85 33.74
N HIS A 68 20.20 12.78 33.80
CA HIS A 68 19.44 12.77 35.05
C HIS A 68 19.68 11.53 35.90
N LYS A 69 19.89 10.36 35.31
CA LYS A 69 20.35 9.16 36.03
C LYS A 69 21.72 9.37 36.66
N ARG A 70 22.64 10.03 35.93
CA ARG A 70 24.03 10.23 36.37
C ARG A 70 24.17 11.25 37.49
N ILE A 71 23.40 12.34 37.46
CA ILE A 71 23.42 13.37 38.51
C ILE A 71 22.65 12.95 39.77
N GLY A 72 22.06 11.73 39.78
CA GLY A 72 21.33 11.23 40.94
C GLY A 72 20.03 11.96 41.21
N SER A 73 19.34 12.43 40.14
CA SER A 73 18.00 13.01 40.30
C SER A 73 17.05 12.02 40.98
N ASN A 74 16.15 12.51 41.83
CA ASN A 74 15.13 11.66 42.54
C ASN A 74 14.06 11.09 41.59
N TRP A 75 14.33 11.05 40.31
CA TRP A 75 13.40 10.53 39.31
C TRP A 75 13.38 9.01 39.31
N LYS A 76 12.19 8.45 39.25
CA LYS A 76 12.00 7.01 39.06
C LYS A 76 11.79 6.73 37.57
N PHE A 77 12.65 5.93 37.00
CA PHE A 77 12.57 5.50 35.61
C PHE A 77 11.98 4.10 35.53
N LYS A 78 11.02 3.91 34.64
CA LYS A 78 10.49 2.59 34.32
C LYS A 78 10.52 2.41 32.83
N GLU A 79 11.20 1.39 32.38
CA GLU A 79 11.15 0.96 30.97
C GLU A 79 9.89 0.12 30.77
N LEU A 80 9.13 0.44 29.75
CA LEU A 80 7.96 -0.32 29.33
C LEU A 80 8.28 -1.05 28.03
N GLN A 81 7.70 -2.21 27.88
CA GLN A 81 7.79 -2.93 26.60
C GLN A 81 7.06 -2.14 25.54
N CYS A 82 7.75 -1.89 24.40
CA CYS A 82 7.14 -1.34 23.21
C CYS A 82 6.86 -2.48 22.24
N VAL A 83 5.63 -2.55 21.76
CA VAL A 83 5.23 -3.45 20.68
C VAL A 83 5.11 -2.64 19.42
N HIS A 84 5.88 -3.01 18.40
CA HIS A 84 5.79 -2.42 17.08
C HIS A 84 4.86 -3.30 16.24
N PHE A 85 3.69 -2.77 15.92
CA PHE A 85 2.78 -3.47 15.01
C PHE A 85 3.30 -3.26 13.59
N THR A 86 3.85 -4.31 13.00
CA THR A 86 4.34 -4.28 11.61
C THR A 86 3.26 -4.60 10.60
N ASN A 87 2.19 -5.29 11.04
CA ASN A 87 1.01 -5.60 10.25
C ASN A 87 -0.23 -5.38 11.13
N PRO A 88 -0.88 -4.21 11.06
CA PRO A 88 -2.09 -3.93 11.84
C PRO A 88 -3.32 -4.73 11.37
N GLU A 89 -3.26 -5.32 10.18
CA GLU A 89 -4.37 -6.07 9.61
C GLU A 89 -4.09 -7.58 9.75
N PRO A 90 -5.03 -8.36 10.33
CA PRO A 90 -5.01 -9.79 10.14
C PRO A 90 -5.04 -10.03 8.62
N ALA A 91 -4.18 -10.93 8.12
CA ALA A 91 -4.29 -11.41 6.75
C ALA A 91 -5.65 -12.14 6.65
N GLU A 92 -6.67 -11.43 6.20
CA GLU A 92 -7.95 -12.04 5.89
C GLU A 92 -7.70 -12.97 4.69
N GLU A 93 -7.78 -14.27 4.92
CA GLU A 93 -7.84 -15.23 3.83
C GLU A 93 -9.14 -14.98 3.09
N LEU A 94 -9.05 -14.80 1.78
CA LEU A 94 -10.23 -14.61 0.95
C LEU A 94 -10.97 -15.94 0.86
N GLU A 95 -12.23 -15.92 1.28
CA GLU A 95 -13.14 -17.07 1.17
C GLU A 95 -14.18 -16.83 0.06
N PRO A 96 -14.76 -17.89 -0.50
CA PRO A 96 -15.91 -17.78 -1.39
C PRO A 96 -17.02 -16.97 -0.74
N LEU A 97 -17.68 -16.10 -1.52
CA LEU A 97 -18.87 -15.42 -1.03
C LEU A 97 -20.07 -16.35 -1.04
N ASP A 98 -20.83 -16.31 0.02
CA ASP A 98 -22.09 -17.06 0.16
C ASP A 98 -23.27 -16.21 -0.37
N VAL A 99 -23.40 -16.16 -1.70
CA VAL A 99 -24.48 -15.46 -2.40
C VAL A 99 -25.30 -16.49 -3.17
N PHE A 100 -26.50 -16.78 -2.68
CA PHE A 100 -27.32 -17.88 -3.20
C PHE A 100 -28.23 -17.53 -4.39
N ASP A 101 -28.54 -16.26 -4.58
CA ASP A 101 -29.60 -15.82 -5.48
C ASP A 101 -29.12 -15.16 -6.77
N LYS A 102 -27.82 -14.87 -6.88
CA LYS A 102 -27.25 -14.19 -8.05
C LYS A 102 -25.92 -14.78 -8.49
N PRO A 103 -25.65 -14.85 -9.81
CA PRO A 103 -24.33 -15.20 -10.29
C PRO A 103 -23.31 -14.13 -9.88
N ILE A 104 -22.14 -14.58 -9.41
CA ILE A 104 -21.06 -13.71 -8.95
C ILE A 104 -20.15 -13.35 -10.11
N VAL A 105 -19.82 -12.06 -10.22
CA VAL A 105 -18.77 -11.51 -11.10
C VAL A 105 -17.58 -11.09 -10.23
N PRO A 106 -16.55 -11.91 -10.10
CA PRO A 106 -15.34 -11.52 -9.38
C PRO A 106 -14.51 -10.54 -10.21
N VAL A 107 -14.22 -9.39 -9.61
CA VAL A 107 -13.47 -8.29 -10.22
C VAL A 107 -12.30 -7.92 -9.33
N VAL A 108 -11.10 -7.95 -9.86
CA VAL A 108 -9.87 -7.67 -9.11
C VAL A 108 -9.22 -6.40 -9.58
N PHE A 109 -8.81 -5.60 -8.64
CA PHE A 109 -8.01 -4.39 -8.82
C PHE A 109 -6.70 -4.51 -8.02
N ALA A 110 -5.69 -3.75 -8.44
CA ALA A 110 -4.46 -3.55 -7.69
C ALA A 110 -4.28 -2.04 -7.44
N ALA A 111 -4.02 -1.65 -6.19
CA ALA A 111 -3.86 -0.25 -5.84
C ALA A 111 -2.94 -0.06 -4.61
N ASP A 112 -2.32 1.11 -4.54
CA ASP A 112 -1.67 1.63 -3.35
C ASP A 112 -2.50 2.76 -2.71
N ASP A 113 -2.00 3.31 -1.61
CA ASP A 113 -2.67 4.39 -0.87
C ASP A 113 -2.86 5.68 -1.68
N ASN A 114 -1.99 5.94 -2.68
CA ASN A 114 -2.09 7.12 -3.55
C ASN A 114 -3.15 6.94 -4.65
N TYR A 115 -3.40 5.70 -5.05
CA TYR A 115 -4.37 5.36 -6.09
C TYR A 115 -5.81 5.18 -5.57
N VAL A 116 -6.06 5.37 -4.29
CA VAL A 116 -7.40 5.28 -3.70
C VAL A 116 -8.44 6.17 -4.41
N PRO A 117 -8.16 7.44 -4.79
CA PRO A 117 -9.13 8.25 -5.53
C PRO A 117 -9.49 7.69 -6.91
N GLN A 118 -8.49 7.22 -7.67
CA GLN A 118 -8.68 6.62 -8.98
C GLN A 118 -9.47 5.32 -8.86
N LEU A 119 -9.06 4.42 -7.96
CA LEU A 119 -9.77 3.18 -7.64
C LEU A 119 -11.24 3.45 -7.30
N THR A 120 -11.51 4.45 -6.45
CA THR A 120 -12.87 4.83 -6.06
C THR A 120 -13.70 5.22 -7.28
N THR A 121 -13.15 6.02 -8.18
CA THR A 121 -13.80 6.45 -9.42
C THR A 121 -14.08 5.28 -10.34
N THR A 122 -13.11 4.37 -10.48
CA THR A 122 -13.23 3.17 -11.32
C THR A 122 -14.35 2.24 -10.79
N VAL A 123 -14.30 1.90 -9.51
CA VAL A 123 -15.31 1.01 -8.89
C VAL A 123 -16.69 1.68 -8.91
N TYR A 124 -16.77 2.99 -8.62
CA TYR A 124 -18.04 3.71 -8.67
C TYR A 124 -18.65 3.71 -10.07
N SER A 125 -17.83 3.97 -11.10
CA SER A 125 -18.31 3.96 -12.49
C SER A 125 -18.76 2.56 -12.93
N ALA A 126 -18.09 1.50 -12.47
CA ALA A 126 -18.51 0.13 -12.70
C ALA A 126 -19.87 -0.14 -12.09
N MET A 127 -20.05 0.20 -10.82
CA MET A 127 -21.28 -0.10 -10.08
C MET A 127 -22.47 0.76 -10.54
N LYS A 128 -22.24 1.97 -11.05
CA LYS A 128 -23.29 2.80 -11.67
C LYS A 128 -23.86 2.17 -12.94
N ASN A 129 -23.08 1.35 -13.63
CA ASN A 129 -23.48 0.68 -14.86
C ASN A 129 -23.71 -0.83 -14.67
N ALA A 130 -23.65 -1.32 -13.45
CA ALA A 130 -23.77 -2.73 -13.10
C ALA A 130 -25.21 -3.25 -13.29
N ASP A 131 -25.35 -4.44 -13.88
CA ASP A 131 -26.64 -5.12 -13.97
C ASP A 131 -27.03 -5.67 -12.57
N PRO A 132 -28.21 -5.30 -12.04
CA PRO A 132 -28.65 -5.73 -10.72
C PRO A 132 -28.93 -7.24 -10.62
N SER A 133 -29.00 -7.97 -11.71
CA SER A 133 -29.14 -9.42 -11.72
C SER A 133 -27.88 -10.19 -11.35
N TYR A 134 -26.72 -9.50 -11.30
CA TYR A 134 -25.44 -10.05 -10.87
C TYR A 134 -25.04 -9.51 -9.50
N PHE A 135 -24.20 -10.27 -8.81
CA PHE A 135 -23.48 -9.79 -7.63
C PHE A 135 -21.99 -9.60 -7.98
N TYR A 136 -21.42 -8.47 -7.63
CA TYR A 136 -20.05 -8.13 -7.97
C TYR A 136 -19.14 -8.27 -6.75
N ASP A 137 -18.22 -9.22 -6.80
CA ASP A 137 -17.19 -9.37 -5.77
C ASP A 137 -15.95 -8.56 -6.14
N VAL A 138 -15.86 -7.36 -5.60
CA VAL A 138 -14.76 -6.44 -5.85
C VAL A 138 -13.65 -6.69 -4.85
N VAL A 139 -12.53 -7.22 -5.32
CA VAL A 139 -11.35 -7.52 -4.51
C VAL A 139 -10.21 -6.57 -4.87
N VAL A 140 -9.67 -5.88 -3.89
CA VAL A 140 -8.53 -4.95 -4.04
C VAL A 140 -7.28 -5.58 -3.45
N LEU A 141 -6.32 -5.89 -4.29
CA LEU A 141 -4.99 -6.35 -3.88
C LEU A 141 -4.16 -5.12 -3.50
N GLN A 142 -3.66 -5.06 -2.27
CA GLN A 142 -2.99 -3.88 -1.73
C GLN A 142 -1.88 -4.26 -0.74
N ARG A 143 -0.99 -3.32 -0.41
CA ARG A 143 0.04 -3.47 0.63
C ARG A 143 -0.04 -2.40 1.72
N ASN A 144 -0.47 -1.20 1.38
CA ASN A 144 -0.29 -0.02 2.21
C ASN A 144 -1.48 0.94 2.21
N ILE A 145 -2.66 0.54 1.71
CA ILE A 145 -3.85 1.37 1.83
C ILE A 145 -4.22 1.45 3.31
N ALA A 146 -4.24 2.67 3.85
CA ALA A 146 -4.54 2.91 5.25
C ALA A 146 -5.92 2.38 5.64
N TRP A 147 -6.03 1.74 6.82
CA TRP A 147 -7.26 1.12 7.31
C TRP A 147 -8.47 2.06 7.29
N ASP A 148 -8.27 3.30 7.72
CA ASP A 148 -9.34 4.29 7.73
C ASP A 148 -9.87 4.62 6.32
N LYS A 149 -9.01 4.57 5.29
CA LYS A 149 -9.43 4.71 3.89
C LYS A 149 -10.21 3.50 3.41
N GLN A 150 -9.78 2.28 3.77
CA GLN A 150 -10.51 1.07 3.43
C GLN A 150 -11.91 1.08 4.04
N GLU A 151 -12.05 1.45 5.31
CA GLU A 151 -13.35 1.56 5.99
C GLU A 151 -14.24 2.63 5.34
N ARG A 152 -13.70 3.81 5.02
CA ARG A 152 -14.45 4.85 4.29
C ARG A 152 -14.93 4.38 2.93
N LEU A 153 -14.11 3.59 2.23
CA LEU A 153 -14.52 3.01 0.95
C LEU A 153 -15.63 1.96 1.13
N ARG A 154 -15.50 1.06 2.10
CA ARG A 154 -16.56 0.09 2.42
C ARG A 154 -17.86 0.80 2.74
N ASP A 155 -17.82 1.85 3.58
CA ASP A 155 -19.01 2.64 3.93
C ASP A 155 -19.59 3.37 2.72
N PHE A 156 -18.76 3.98 1.89
CA PHE A 156 -19.20 4.66 0.68
C PHE A 156 -19.91 3.70 -0.29
N PHE A 157 -19.40 2.50 -0.47
CA PHE A 157 -19.94 1.52 -1.42
C PHE A 157 -21.14 0.72 -0.88
N LYS A 158 -21.51 0.83 0.40
CA LYS A 158 -22.78 0.26 0.95
C LYS A 158 -24.03 0.71 0.21
N GLN A 159 -23.97 1.81 -0.53
CA GLN A 159 -25.06 2.27 -1.38
C GLN A 159 -25.39 1.31 -2.54
N PHE A 160 -24.49 0.37 -2.87
CA PHE A 160 -24.70 -0.63 -3.92
C PHE A 160 -24.94 -2.01 -3.29
N PRO A 161 -26.21 -2.47 -3.21
CA PRO A 161 -26.53 -3.70 -2.49
C PRO A 161 -26.11 -4.98 -3.20
N ASN A 162 -25.71 -4.90 -4.45
CA ASN A 162 -25.29 -6.02 -5.28
C ASN A 162 -23.75 -6.11 -5.44
N MET A 163 -23.00 -5.63 -4.44
CA MET A 163 -21.55 -5.81 -4.42
C MET A 163 -21.01 -6.09 -3.03
N SER A 164 -19.84 -6.70 -2.97
CA SER A 164 -18.93 -6.65 -1.84
C SER A 164 -17.64 -5.89 -2.21
N LEU A 165 -17.01 -5.23 -1.25
CA LEU A 165 -15.70 -4.62 -1.41
C LEU A 165 -14.75 -5.21 -0.38
N ARG A 166 -13.78 -5.98 -0.86
CA ARG A 166 -12.80 -6.68 -0.02
C ARG A 166 -11.39 -6.19 -0.32
N PHE A 167 -10.59 -6.03 0.72
CA PHE A 167 -9.18 -5.67 0.60
C PHE A 167 -8.32 -6.84 1.07
N THR A 168 -7.30 -7.17 0.30
CA THR A 168 -6.35 -8.23 0.65
C THR A 168 -4.93 -7.68 0.63
N ASN A 169 -4.23 -7.83 1.77
CA ASN A 169 -2.83 -7.46 1.85
C ASN A 169 -1.96 -8.56 1.24
N VAL A 170 -1.18 -8.21 0.22
CA VAL A 170 -0.33 -9.14 -0.54
C VAL A 170 1.15 -9.11 -0.12
N GLU A 171 1.49 -8.43 0.97
CA GLU A 171 2.87 -8.31 1.46
C GLU A 171 3.53 -9.68 1.69
N ARG A 172 2.78 -10.60 2.30
CA ARG A 172 3.26 -11.94 2.59
C ARG A 172 3.59 -12.73 1.34
N GLU A 173 2.74 -12.64 0.32
CA GLU A 173 2.88 -13.36 -0.95
C GLU A 173 4.06 -12.86 -1.77
N LEU A 174 4.43 -11.58 -1.59
CA LEU A 174 5.54 -10.93 -2.27
C LEU A 174 6.85 -11.05 -1.51
N SER A 175 6.82 -11.46 -0.24
CA SER A 175 8.01 -11.60 0.59
C SER A 175 9.00 -12.60 -0.04
N GLY A 176 10.26 -12.18 -0.18
CA GLY A 176 11.32 -13.00 -0.80
C GLY A 176 11.45 -12.86 -2.32
N HIS A 177 10.60 -12.06 -2.98
CA HIS A 177 10.74 -11.71 -4.39
C HIS A 177 11.37 -10.33 -4.54
N ASP A 178 12.44 -10.22 -5.34
CA ASP A 178 12.99 -8.93 -5.75
C ASP A 178 12.13 -8.37 -6.90
N LEU A 179 11.19 -7.50 -6.54
CA LEU A 179 10.27 -6.85 -7.47
C LEU A 179 10.79 -5.47 -7.85
N SER A 180 12.01 -5.37 -8.34
CA SER A 180 12.55 -4.11 -8.85
C SER A 180 11.87 -3.72 -10.17
N THR A 181 11.34 -2.51 -10.24
CA THR A 181 10.86 -1.92 -11.49
C THR A 181 11.92 -0.96 -12.02
N ASN A 182 12.63 -1.36 -13.08
CA ASN A 182 13.58 -0.48 -13.77
C ASN A 182 12.90 0.58 -14.67
N ASN A 183 11.58 0.68 -14.59
CA ASN A 183 10.79 1.60 -15.40
C ASN A 183 9.93 2.47 -14.48
N ALA A 184 10.10 3.79 -14.57
CA ALA A 184 9.37 4.77 -13.76
C ALA A 184 7.84 4.74 -13.95
N HIS A 185 7.36 4.09 -15.01
CA HIS A 185 5.93 3.96 -15.33
C HIS A 185 5.31 2.62 -14.88
N ILE A 186 6.12 1.70 -14.35
CA ILE A 186 5.64 0.39 -13.87
C ILE A 186 5.80 0.37 -12.35
N SER A 187 4.70 0.38 -11.64
CA SER A 187 4.69 0.25 -10.18
C SER A 187 4.69 -1.23 -9.75
N ILE A 188 5.01 -1.49 -8.50
CA ILE A 188 5.01 -2.84 -7.91
C ILE A 188 3.61 -3.47 -7.97
N GLU A 189 2.57 -2.67 -7.89
CA GLU A 189 1.16 -3.08 -7.95
C GLU A 189 0.83 -3.83 -9.25
N THR A 190 1.57 -3.56 -10.33
CA THR A 190 1.46 -4.30 -11.59
C THR A 190 1.71 -5.79 -11.42
N TYR A 191 2.54 -6.20 -10.47
CA TYR A 191 2.84 -7.61 -10.21
C TYR A 191 1.74 -8.32 -9.40
N TYR A 192 0.86 -7.61 -8.71
CA TYR A 192 -0.18 -8.22 -7.88
C TYR A 192 -1.14 -9.10 -8.69
N ARG A 193 -1.35 -8.77 -9.98
CA ARG A 193 -2.17 -9.58 -10.89
C ARG A 193 -1.72 -11.04 -11.02
N PHE A 194 -0.44 -11.33 -10.82
CA PHE A 194 0.08 -12.70 -10.86
C PHE A 194 -0.29 -13.53 -9.63
N LEU A 195 -0.76 -12.89 -8.56
CA LEU A 195 -1.19 -13.55 -7.34
C LEU A 195 -2.65 -13.99 -7.37
N ILE A 196 -3.43 -13.55 -8.36
CA ILE A 196 -4.89 -13.78 -8.44
C ILE A 196 -5.21 -15.28 -8.36
N GLN A 197 -4.51 -16.11 -9.10
CA GLN A 197 -4.73 -17.57 -9.10
C GLN A 197 -4.50 -18.19 -7.72
N LYS A 198 -3.54 -17.67 -6.96
CA LYS A 198 -3.23 -18.15 -5.61
C LYS A 198 -4.24 -17.64 -4.59
N LEU A 199 -4.68 -16.40 -4.71
CA LEU A 199 -5.54 -15.72 -3.72
C LEU A 199 -7.03 -16.03 -3.91
N LEU A 200 -7.45 -16.36 -5.14
CA LEU A 200 -8.86 -16.59 -5.51
C LEU A 200 -9.05 -17.96 -6.21
N PRO A 201 -8.53 -19.06 -5.62
CA PRO A 201 -8.56 -20.38 -6.26
C PRO A 201 -9.95 -20.96 -6.39
N PHE A 202 -10.93 -20.39 -5.71
CA PHE A 202 -12.34 -20.83 -5.70
C PHE A 202 -13.18 -20.20 -6.84
N TYR A 203 -12.60 -19.30 -7.65
CA TYR A 203 -13.24 -18.77 -8.86
C TYR A 203 -12.60 -19.36 -10.11
N ASP A 204 -13.43 -19.96 -10.97
CA ASP A 204 -12.96 -20.50 -12.26
C ASP A 204 -12.51 -19.41 -13.23
N LYS A 205 -13.05 -18.22 -13.10
CA LYS A 205 -12.75 -17.06 -13.93
C LYS A 205 -12.82 -15.77 -13.11
N VAL A 206 -11.88 -14.87 -13.35
CA VAL A 206 -11.78 -13.57 -12.69
C VAL A 206 -11.55 -12.49 -13.73
N LEU A 207 -12.17 -11.33 -13.55
CA LEU A 207 -11.92 -10.14 -14.34
C LEU A 207 -10.90 -9.25 -13.61
N TYR A 208 -9.74 -9.01 -14.21
CA TYR A 208 -8.78 -8.03 -13.72
C TYR A 208 -8.91 -6.72 -14.51
N LEU A 209 -8.99 -5.59 -13.80
CA LEU A 209 -9.08 -4.26 -14.38
C LEU A 209 -8.06 -3.33 -13.72
N ASP A 210 -7.52 -2.39 -14.48
CA ASP A 210 -6.66 -1.34 -13.95
C ASP A 210 -7.50 -0.34 -13.11
N SER A 211 -6.87 0.24 -12.09
CA SER A 211 -7.56 1.05 -11.06
C SER A 211 -7.81 2.50 -11.47
N ASP A 212 -7.41 2.92 -12.68
CA ASP A 212 -7.46 4.30 -13.17
C ASP A 212 -8.26 4.46 -14.47
N ILE A 213 -9.29 3.64 -14.64
CA ILE A 213 -10.19 3.66 -15.79
C ILE A 213 -11.60 4.15 -15.43
N VAL A 214 -12.34 4.60 -16.43
CA VAL A 214 -13.78 4.89 -16.29
C VAL A 214 -14.58 3.84 -17.04
N ILE A 215 -15.50 3.19 -16.35
CA ILE A 215 -16.30 2.08 -16.88
C ILE A 215 -17.68 2.63 -17.30
N ASN A 216 -17.96 2.61 -18.60
CA ASN A 216 -19.17 3.16 -19.19
C ASN A 216 -20.24 2.12 -19.52
N GLY A 217 -20.06 0.88 -19.09
CA GLY A 217 -21.00 -0.20 -19.34
C GLY A 217 -20.92 -1.29 -18.28
N ASP A 218 -21.84 -2.24 -18.35
CA ASP A 218 -21.87 -3.35 -17.41
C ASP A 218 -20.70 -4.33 -17.66
N ILE A 219 -19.87 -4.52 -16.62
CA ILE A 219 -18.71 -5.41 -16.66
C ILE A 219 -19.08 -6.89 -16.64
N ALA A 220 -20.31 -7.25 -16.26
CA ALA A 220 -20.79 -8.62 -16.38
C ALA A 220 -20.81 -9.09 -17.85
N LYS A 221 -21.05 -8.18 -18.79
CA LYS A 221 -20.98 -8.49 -20.22
C LYS A 221 -19.55 -8.86 -20.64
N LEU A 222 -18.56 -8.15 -20.13
CA LEU A 222 -17.15 -8.46 -20.37
C LEU A 222 -16.76 -9.78 -19.71
N TYR A 223 -17.17 -9.99 -18.45
CA TYR A 223 -16.92 -11.22 -17.71
C TYR A 223 -17.51 -12.45 -18.44
N ASN A 224 -18.71 -12.32 -19.01
CA ASN A 224 -19.40 -13.40 -19.73
C ASN A 224 -18.91 -13.64 -21.16
N THR A 225 -17.88 -12.91 -21.60
CA THR A 225 -17.25 -13.17 -22.93
C THR A 225 -16.76 -14.62 -22.99
N ASP A 226 -17.15 -15.32 -24.06
CA ASP A 226 -16.68 -16.67 -24.31
C ASP A 226 -15.19 -16.65 -24.70
N LEU A 227 -14.39 -17.31 -23.90
CA LEU A 227 -12.94 -17.45 -24.15
C LEU A 227 -12.62 -18.59 -25.14
N GLN A 228 -13.61 -19.32 -25.64
CA GLN A 228 -13.43 -20.39 -26.62
C GLN A 228 -12.38 -21.43 -26.19
N GLY A 229 -12.41 -21.81 -24.91
CA GLY A 229 -11.46 -22.75 -24.31
C GLY A 229 -10.04 -22.18 -24.11
N LYS A 230 -9.83 -20.87 -24.27
CA LYS A 230 -8.56 -20.20 -23.96
C LYS A 230 -8.47 -19.90 -22.47
N LEU A 231 -7.27 -19.95 -21.93
CA LEU A 231 -6.99 -19.68 -20.52
C LEU A 231 -7.10 -18.19 -20.18
N LEU A 232 -6.90 -17.29 -21.15
CA LEU A 232 -6.84 -15.86 -20.96
C LEU A 232 -7.46 -15.11 -22.13
N GLY A 233 -8.24 -14.07 -21.83
CA GLY A 233 -8.66 -13.02 -22.74
C GLY A 233 -8.02 -11.69 -22.37
N ALA A 234 -7.53 -10.95 -23.35
CA ALA A 234 -6.97 -9.62 -23.13
C ALA A 234 -7.31 -8.68 -24.29
N ILE A 235 -7.33 -7.37 -23.99
CA ILE A 235 -7.47 -6.32 -24.99
C ILE A 235 -6.13 -6.16 -25.71
N ARG A 236 -6.18 -6.02 -27.03
CA ARG A 236 -4.97 -5.73 -27.83
C ARG A 236 -4.47 -4.33 -27.50
N ASP A 237 -3.19 -4.24 -27.18
CA ASP A 237 -2.49 -2.97 -27.09
C ASP A 237 -2.24 -2.42 -28.50
N ILE A 238 -3.06 -1.45 -28.90
CA ILE A 238 -3.01 -0.85 -30.24
C ILE A 238 -1.73 -0.01 -30.40
N ASP A 239 -1.30 0.67 -29.35
CA ASP A 239 -0.06 1.47 -29.36
C ASP A 239 1.16 0.58 -29.54
N PHE A 240 1.21 -0.53 -28.82
CA PHE A 240 2.27 -1.50 -28.98
C PHE A 240 2.29 -2.07 -30.41
N LEU A 241 1.13 -2.43 -30.93
CA LEU A 241 1.02 -2.93 -32.31
C LEU A 241 1.43 -1.89 -33.38
N ALA A 242 1.04 -0.63 -33.20
CA ALA A 242 1.41 0.47 -34.07
C ALA A 242 2.92 0.74 -34.07
N ASN A 243 3.55 0.61 -32.90
CA ASN A 243 4.98 0.89 -32.68
C ASN A 243 5.91 -0.31 -32.94
N LEU A 244 5.37 -1.51 -33.22
CA LEU A 244 6.17 -2.70 -33.52
C LEU A 244 7.12 -2.55 -34.71
N ASN A 245 6.77 -1.73 -35.69
CA ASN A 245 7.59 -1.45 -36.87
C ASN A 245 8.59 -0.31 -36.68
N VAL A 246 8.52 0.42 -35.54
CA VAL A 246 9.38 1.54 -35.21
C VAL A 246 10.47 1.07 -34.26
N LYS A 247 11.53 1.84 -34.08
CA LYS A 247 12.76 1.57 -33.30
C LYS A 247 12.55 0.83 -31.94
N HIS A 248 11.38 0.92 -31.33
CA HIS A 248 11.07 0.29 -30.06
C HIS A 248 10.83 -1.24 -30.16
N GLY A 249 10.14 -1.72 -31.20
CA GLY A 249 9.91 -3.16 -31.37
C GLY A 249 11.21 -3.95 -31.61
N LYS A 250 12.20 -3.31 -32.24
CA LYS A 250 13.55 -3.90 -32.43
C LYS A 250 14.36 -3.94 -31.12
N ARG A 251 14.09 -3.04 -30.19
CA ARG A 251 14.80 -2.90 -28.90
C ARG A 251 14.37 -3.95 -27.87
N MET A 252 13.14 -4.47 -27.97
CA MET A 252 12.58 -5.45 -27.04
C MET A 252 12.81 -6.91 -27.48
N GLY A 253 13.41 -7.15 -28.66
CA GLY A 253 13.82 -8.49 -29.09
C GLY A 253 12.67 -9.48 -29.33
N TYR A 254 11.42 -9.01 -29.44
CA TYR A 254 10.29 -9.89 -29.74
C TYR A 254 10.38 -10.41 -31.16
N ALA A 255 10.41 -11.73 -31.33
CA ALA A 255 10.34 -12.35 -32.64
C ALA A 255 9.01 -12.03 -33.30
N LYS A 256 9.04 -11.63 -34.60
CA LYS A 256 7.84 -11.31 -35.38
C LYS A 256 6.73 -12.38 -35.35
N ASN A 257 7.09 -13.61 -35.00
CA ASN A 257 6.21 -14.78 -34.95
C ASN A 257 5.36 -14.82 -33.66
N VAL A 258 5.81 -14.20 -32.58
CA VAL A 258 5.09 -14.14 -31.30
C VAL A 258 3.92 -13.14 -31.37
N LEU A 259 3.98 -12.21 -32.31
CA LEU A 259 3.04 -11.10 -32.46
C LEU A 259 1.99 -11.32 -33.55
N LYS A 260 1.99 -12.50 -34.18
CA LYS A 260 0.99 -12.90 -35.19
C LYS A 260 -0.19 -13.68 -34.59
N MET A 261 -0.31 -13.73 -33.27
CA MET A 261 -1.44 -14.36 -32.58
C MET A 261 -2.64 -13.43 -32.53
#